data_4518dbc3f71ec053a3ddf1e4a47a7337
#
_entry.id   4518dbc3f71ec053a3ddf1e4a47a7337
#
_cell.length_a   1.000
_cell.length_b   1.000
_cell.length_c   1.000
_cell.angle_alpha   90.00
_cell.angle_beta   90.00
_cell.angle_gamma   90.00
#
_symmetry.space_group_name_H-M   'P 1'
#
loop_
_entity.id
_entity.type
_entity.pdbx_description
1 polymer ?
#
loop_
_entity_poly.entity_id
_entity_poly.type
_entity_poly.pdbx_seq_one_letter_code
_entity_poly.pdbx_strand_id
1 'polypeptide(L)'
;MKKRRRYKFLLLVSISIACIWPVIRVRAQGMFTYGATLDTVKADGFYQIVLTPELVAKCRADLGDLRILGPDKRLVSYVLKDSRTMADTAKNIAPIPGAKMVQKDSSNKHSYIGVEFPEAYAIDWIGLVIHSPVFYKRQLQILAEGSAGEWVAVTGTAIDPTEKLFKVPAIKTRRLRIDIANADNAPLVIGKVVCFQTTRYLLAYLRAGGAYRLFTGNVQAVAPDYDLKYFTDSLKTTPGQLSIDSLQRIGSQDQPVTMPPIETAKETSVHKDHSGLLLWGCLLAVLLFLVYFSIRMVKAIAKKDAHDRI
;
A
#
# COMPACT_ATOMS: atom_id res chain seq x y z
N MET A 1 -64.23 3.58 -12.49
CA MET A 1 -62.84 3.88 -12.91
C MET A 1 -61.92 4.55 -11.84
N LYS A 2 -62.41 4.86 -10.64
CA LYS A 2 -61.58 5.56 -9.58
C LYS A 2 -60.66 4.62 -8.75
N LYS A 3 -60.93 3.32 -8.66
CA LYS A 3 -60.13 2.38 -7.84
C LYS A 3 -58.77 2.02 -8.44
N ARG A 4 -58.61 1.95 -9.76
CA ARG A 4 -57.34 1.59 -10.45
C ARG A 4 -56.23 2.64 -10.34
N ARG A 5 -56.56 3.94 -10.11
CA ARG A 5 -55.56 5.00 -9.95
C ARG A 5 -54.87 5.03 -8.59
N ARG A 6 -55.53 4.53 -7.52
CA ARG A 6 -54.98 4.51 -6.16
C ARG A 6 -53.87 3.46 -5.99
N TYR A 7 -54.01 2.29 -6.63
CA TYR A 7 -52.97 1.24 -6.57
C TYR A 7 -51.69 1.60 -7.34
N LYS A 8 -51.81 2.30 -8.44
CA LYS A 8 -50.62 2.78 -9.17
C LYS A 8 -49.78 3.82 -8.38
N PHE A 9 -50.45 4.64 -7.58
CA PHE A 9 -49.79 5.63 -6.73
C PHE A 9 -49.12 4.97 -5.51
N LEU A 10 -49.74 3.99 -4.88
CA LEU A 10 -49.18 3.21 -3.79
C LEU A 10 -47.98 2.36 -4.26
N LEU A 11 -48.01 1.83 -5.47
CA LEU A 11 -46.94 1.01 -6.04
C LEU A 11 -45.72 1.86 -6.40
N LEU A 12 -45.91 3.09 -6.87
CA LEU A 12 -44.82 4.07 -7.11
C LEU A 12 -44.15 4.54 -5.82
N VAL A 13 -44.89 4.73 -4.74
CA VAL A 13 -44.35 5.12 -3.45
C VAL A 13 -43.55 4.00 -2.80
N SER A 14 -43.99 2.73 -2.95
CA SER A 14 -43.29 1.57 -2.41
C SER A 14 -41.97 1.29 -3.15
N ILE A 15 -41.89 1.56 -4.47
CA ILE A 15 -40.67 1.40 -5.26
C ILE A 15 -39.63 2.48 -4.88
N SER A 16 -40.08 3.70 -4.57
CA SER A 16 -39.19 4.80 -4.15
C SER A 16 -38.57 4.58 -2.76
N ILE A 17 -39.22 3.83 -1.88
CA ILE A 17 -38.69 3.51 -0.54
C ILE A 17 -37.64 2.38 -0.60
N ALA A 18 -37.75 1.48 -1.58
CA ALA A 18 -36.78 0.38 -1.76
C ALA A 18 -35.41 0.84 -2.27
N CYS A 19 -35.30 2.04 -2.90
CA CYS A 19 -34.04 2.56 -3.43
C CYS A 19 -33.16 3.30 -2.40
N ILE A 20 -33.64 3.51 -1.16
CA ILE A 20 -32.91 4.26 -0.11
C ILE A 20 -32.29 3.29 0.94
N TRP A 21 -32.07 2.02 0.57
CA TRP A 21 -31.28 1.17 1.43
C TRP A 21 -29.80 1.59 1.27
N PRO A 22 -29.16 2.11 2.33
CA PRO A 22 -27.74 2.36 2.24
C PRO A 22 -27.08 1.01 1.96
N VAL A 23 -26.44 0.87 0.82
CA VAL A 23 -25.55 -0.25 0.56
C VAL A 23 -24.41 -0.09 1.56
N ILE A 24 -24.56 -0.65 2.74
CA ILE A 24 -23.47 -0.84 3.69
C ILE A 24 -22.51 -1.74 2.95
N ARG A 25 -21.52 -1.14 2.29
CA ARG A 25 -20.37 -1.88 1.77
C ARG A 25 -19.62 -2.39 2.98
N VAL A 26 -19.96 -3.59 3.43
CA VAL A 26 -19.08 -4.37 4.29
C VAL A 26 -17.81 -4.54 3.47
N ARG A 27 -16.81 -3.69 3.72
CA ARG A 27 -15.47 -3.92 3.23
C ARG A 27 -15.05 -5.24 3.88
N ALA A 28 -15.03 -6.30 3.10
CA ALA A 28 -14.36 -7.51 3.51
C ALA A 28 -12.91 -7.08 3.82
N GLN A 29 -12.54 -7.10 5.09
CA GLN A 29 -11.15 -6.87 5.47
C GLN A 29 -10.39 -8.06 4.93
N GLY A 30 -9.55 -7.82 3.92
CA GLY A 30 -8.74 -8.86 3.31
C GLY A 30 -7.88 -9.55 4.37
N MET A 31 -7.61 -10.84 4.15
CA MET A 31 -6.81 -11.64 5.07
C MET A 31 -5.32 -11.39 4.83
N PHE A 32 -4.52 -11.44 5.87
CA PHE A 32 -3.07 -11.46 5.77
C PHE A 32 -2.62 -12.83 5.26
N THR A 33 -1.68 -12.84 4.34
CA THR A 33 -1.21 -14.08 3.71
C THR A 33 0.01 -14.66 4.42
N TYR A 34 0.80 -13.79 5.05
CA TYR A 34 2.07 -14.14 5.66
C TYR A 34 2.17 -13.62 7.09
N GLY A 35 2.85 -14.40 7.94
CA GLY A 35 3.18 -14.04 9.30
C GLY A 35 4.59 -14.52 9.66
N ALA A 36 5.25 -13.81 10.56
CA ALA A 36 6.53 -14.16 11.12
C ALA A 36 6.55 -13.82 12.62
N THR A 37 7.33 -14.56 13.39
CA THR A 37 7.56 -14.28 14.80
C THR A 37 8.76 -13.35 14.93
N LEU A 38 8.73 -12.43 15.90
CA LEU A 38 9.88 -11.62 16.25
C LEU A 38 10.72 -12.33 17.29
N ASP A 39 12.01 -12.02 17.30
CA ASP A 39 12.91 -12.44 18.37
C ASP A 39 12.37 -12.05 19.76
N THR A 40 12.84 -12.77 20.80
CA THR A 40 12.43 -12.50 22.16
C THR A 40 12.86 -11.11 22.63
N VAL A 41 11.92 -10.32 23.09
CA VAL A 41 12.15 -8.99 23.67
C VAL A 41 12.67 -9.15 25.10
N LYS A 42 13.92 -8.74 25.36
CA LYS A 42 14.60 -8.95 26.65
C LYS A 42 14.29 -7.88 27.70
N ALA A 43 14.00 -6.65 27.27
CA ALA A 43 13.71 -5.52 28.14
C ALA A 43 12.64 -4.62 27.50
N ASP A 44 11.91 -3.87 28.33
CA ASP A 44 10.99 -2.87 27.82
C ASP A 44 11.75 -1.76 27.09
N GLY A 45 11.27 -1.35 25.91
CA GLY A 45 11.93 -0.28 25.19
C GLY A 45 11.56 -0.19 23.71
N PHE A 46 12.23 0.75 23.03
CA PHE A 46 12.12 0.89 21.58
C PHE A 46 13.05 -0.09 20.87
N TYR A 47 12.51 -0.70 19.83
CA TYR A 47 13.21 -1.66 18.98
C TYR A 47 13.06 -1.33 17.50
N GLN A 48 14.15 -1.55 16.76
CA GLN A 48 14.17 -1.55 15.32
C GLN A 48 13.98 -2.98 14.83
N ILE A 49 12.87 -3.24 14.14
CA ILE A 49 12.56 -4.52 13.52
C ILE A 49 12.95 -4.40 12.05
N VAL A 50 14.04 -5.05 11.65
CA VAL A 50 14.60 -4.95 10.30
C VAL A 50 13.74 -5.74 9.32
N LEU A 51 13.35 -5.08 8.21
CA LEU A 51 12.56 -5.70 7.14
C LEU A 51 13.50 -6.30 6.10
N THR A 52 13.57 -7.62 6.03
CA THR A 52 14.38 -8.32 5.03
C THR A 52 13.81 -8.16 3.62
N PRO A 53 14.62 -8.32 2.56
CA PRO A 53 14.13 -8.26 1.18
C PRO A 53 13.00 -9.24 0.89
N GLU A 54 13.05 -10.45 1.46
CA GLU A 54 12.04 -11.50 1.31
C GLU A 54 10.70 -11.07 1.90
N LEU A 55 10.72 -10.42 3.07
CA LEU A 55 9.52 -9.90 3.71
C LEU A 55 8.94 -8.75 2.89
N VAL A 56 9.78 -7.80 2.47
CA VAL A 56 9.35 -6.65 1.65
C VAL A 56 8.78 -7.12 0.30
N ALA A 57 9.29 -8.21 -0.26
CA ALA A 57 8.74 -8.82 -1.48
C ALA A 57 7.28 -9.26 -1.32
N LYS A 58 6.87 -9.67 -0.11
CA LYS A 58 5.49 -10.09 0.21
C LYS A 58 4.56 -8.95 0.60
N CYS A 59 5.13 -7.79 0.91
CA CYS A 59 4.35 -6.60 1.25
C CYS A 59 3.77 -5.91 0.01
N ARG A 60 2.81 -5.05 0.23
CA ARG A 60 2.41 -4.04 -0.75
C ARG A 60 3.60 -3.11 -1.06
N ALA A 61 3.55 -2.43 -2.19
CA ALA A 61 4.61 -1.51 -2.61
C ALA A 61 4.83 -0.35 -1.61
N ASP A 62 3.77 0.09 -0.96
CA ASP A 62 3.78 1.15 0.06
C ASP A 62 4.06 0.65 1.49
N LEU A 63 4.22 -0.67 1.69
CA LEU A 63 4.35 -1.34 3.00
C LEU A 63 3.19 -1.05 3.97
N GLY A 64 2.06 -0.59 3.46
CA GLY A 64 0.89 -0.20 4.25
C GLY A 64 0.12 -1.38 4.85
N ASP A 65 0.47 -2.60 4.46
CA ASP A 65 -0.14 -3.85 4.94
C ASP A 65 0.62 -4.52 6.09
N LEU A 66 1.66 -3.90 6.62
CA LEU A 66 2.37 -4.41 7.79
C LEU A 66 1.55 -4.23 9.07
N ARG A 67 1.54 -5.25 9.94
CA ARG A 67 0.94 -5.18 11.28
C ARG A 67 1.78 -5.94 12.28
N ILE A 68 1.98 -5.37 13.45
CA ILE A 68 2.61 -6.05 14.59
C ILE A 68 1.50 -6.40 15.60
N LEU A 69 1.38 -7.66 15.95
CA LEU A 69 0.47 -8.15 16.99
C LEU A 69 1.25 -8.42 18.25
N GLY A 70 0.79 -7.84 19.36
CA GLY A 70 1.35 -8.05 20.68
C GLY A 70 0.82 -9.31 21.37
N PRO A 71 1.39 -9.67 22.53
CA PRO A 71 0.98 -10.83 23.33
C PRO A 71 -0.47 -10.73 23.84
N ASP A 72 -0.97 -9.52 24.02
CA ASP A 72 -2.34 -9.20 24.41
C ASP A 72 -3.34 -9.24 23.23
N LYS A 73 -2.90 -9.72 22.05
CA LYS A 73 -3.65 -9.73 20.80
C LYS A 73 -4.06 -8.34 20.29
N ARG A 74 -3.39 -7.29 20.74
CA ARG A 74 -3.59 -5.94 20.26
C ARG A 74 -2.52 -5.57 19.22
N LEU A 75 -2.86 -4.67 18.33
CA LEU A 75 -1.92 -4.12 17.38
C LEU A 75 -0.96 -3.17 18.09
N VAL A 76 0.32 -3.32 17.78
CA VAL A 76 1.39 -2.46 18.29
C VAL A 76 1.63 -1.33 17.30
N SER A 77 1.65 -0.10 17.79
CA SER A 77 1.98 1.08 17.01
C SER A 77 3.45 1.06 16.59
N TYR A 78 3.72 1.42 15.35
CA TYR A 78 5.08 1.52 14.82
C TYR A 78 5.23 2.70 13.88
N VAL A 79 6.48 3.06 13.59
CA VAL A 79 6.85 3.99 12.52
C VAL A 79 7.76 3.27 11.56
N LEU A 80 7.42 3.34 10.26
CA LEU A 80 8.29 2.85 9.20
C LEU A 80 9.39 3.90 8.96
N LYS A 81 10.64 3.48 9.06
CA LYS A 81 11.82 4.30 8.74
C LYS A 81 12.72 3.58 7.75
N ASP A 82 13.49 4.34 7.02
CA ASP A 82 14.56 3.83 6.17
C ASP A 82 15.92 4.39 6.62
N SER A 83 16.96 3.71 6.21
CA SER A 83 18.35 4.07 6.58
C SER A 83 18.98 5.14 5.66
N ARG A 84 18.16 5.83 4.83
CA ARG A 84 18.67 6.81 3.85
C ARG A 84 19.43 7.98 4.45
N THR A 85 19.25 8.24 5.72
CA THR A 85 19.89 9.36 6.46
C THR A 85 21.28 9.04 7.00
N MET A 86 21.75 7.80 6.85
CA MET A 86 23.07 7.42 7.38
C MET A 86 24.17 7.58 6.32
N ALA A 87 25.31 8.12 6.73
CA ALA A 87 26.43 8.48 5.84
C ALA A 87 27.10 7.30 5.12
N ASP A 88 26.83 6.05 5.53
CA ASP A 88 27.48 4.85 5.00
C ASP A 88 26.47 3.99 4.21
N THR A 89 26.43 4.20 2.89
CA THR A 89 25.52 3.50 1.97
C THR A 89 25.68 1.98 2.05
N ALA A 90 26.90 1.48 2.21
CA ALA A 90 27.17 0.02 2.21
C ALA A 90 26.52 -0.71 3.40
N LYS A 91 26.34 -0.02 4.53
CA LYS A 91 25.67 -0.56 5.72
C LYS A 91 24.16 -0.44 5.66
N ASN A 92 23.65 0.36 4.74
CA ASN A 92 22.25 0.76 4.67
C ASN A 92 21.48 0.10 3.53
N ILE A 93 22.10 -0.83 2.83
CA ILE A 93 21.48 -1.59 1.74
C ILE A 93 21.58 -3.09 2.03
N ALA A 94 20.52 -3.82 1.74
CA ALA A 94 20.44 -5.26 1.89
C ALA A 94 20.50 -5.94 0.52
N PRO A 95 21.37 -6.94 0.30
CA PRO A 95 21.43 -7.66 -0.95
C PRO A 95 20.17 -8.49 -1.18
N ILE A 96 19.67 -8.49 -2.41
CA ILE A 96 18.53 -9.29 -2.83
C ILE A 96 19.02 -10.67 -3.25
N PRO A 97 18.48 -11.75 -2.65
CA PRO A 97 18.94 -13.09 -2.93
C PRO A 97 18.38 -13.67 -4.23
N GLY A 98 19.03 -14.74 -4.72
CA GLY A 98 18.49 -15.62 -5.76
C GLY A 98 18.51 -15.05 -7.18
N ALA A 99 19.24 -13.96 -7.43
CA ALA A 99 19.39 -13.39 -8.76
C ALA A 99 20.08 -14.40 -9.72
N LYS A 100 19.42 -14.67 -10.85
CA LYS A 100 20.00 -15.39 -11.98
C LYS A 100 20.32 -14.39 -13.08
N MET A 101 21.55 -14.45 -13.63
CA MET A 101 22.03 -13.53 -14.66
C MET A 101 22.29 -14.28 -15.96
N VAL A 102 21.91 -13.67 -17.08
CA VAL A 102 22.27 -14.13 -18.44
C VAL A 102 22.74 -12.92 -19.22
N GLN A 103 23.96 -12.99 -19.78
CA GLN A 103 24.49 -11.97 -20.70
C GLN A 103 24.40 -12.45 -22.14
N LYS A 104 23.97 -11.60 -23.06
CA LYS A 104 23.93 -11.81 -24.48
C LYS A 104 24.48 -10.59 -25.20
N ASP A 105 25.58 -10.77 -25.92
CA ASP A 105 26.16 -9.74 -26.79
C ASP A 105 25.53 -9.81 -28.17
N SER A 106 25.31 -8.65 -28.77
CA SER A 106 24.62 -8.53 -30.04
C SER A 106 25.46 -7.81 -31.10
N SER A 107 25.25 -8.16 -32.36
CA SER A 107 25.89 -7.53 -33.51
C SER A 107 25.59 -6.04 -33.67
N ASN A 108 24.54 -5.52 -32.99
CA ASN A 108 24.19 -4.11 -32.96
C ASN A 108 25.04 -3.27 -31.99
N LYS A 109 26.18 -3.82 -31.53
CA LYS A 109 27.12 -3.18 -30.58
C LYS A 109 26.52 -2.93 -29.19
N HIS A 110 25.55 -3.74 -28.78
CA HIS A 110 24.98 -3.74 -27.44
C HIS A 110 25.18 -5.08 -26.72
N SER A 111 25.31 -5.02 -25.41
CA SER A 111 25.23 -6.19 -24.52
C SER A 111 23.97 -6.11 -23.69
N TYR A 112 23.17 -7.16 -23.71
CA TYR A 112 21.94 -7.29 -22.95
C TYR A 112 22.16 -8.24 -21.78
N ILE A 113 21.93 -7.76 -20.57
CA ILE A 113 22.05 -8.56 -19.34
C ILE A 113 20.66 -8.70 -18.75
N GLY A 114 20.13 -9.91 -18.81
CA GLY A 114 18.89 -10.29 -18.11
C GLY A 114 19.21 -10.70 -16.69
N VAL A 115 18.43 -10.18 -15.73
CA VAL A 115 18.49 -10.57 -14.31
C VAL A 115 17.09 -11.01 -13.90
N GLU A 116 16.97 -12.24 -13.42
CA GLU A 116 15.71 -12.82 -12.95
C GLU A 116 15.79 -13.22 -11.48
N PHE A 117 14.75 -12.90 -10.73
CA PHE A 117 14.60 -13.22 -9.32
C PHE A 117 13.48 -14.24 -9.10
N PRO A 118 13.52 -15.02 -8.00
CA PRO A 118 12.44 -15.95 -7.67
C PRO A 118 11.09 -15.22 -7.38
N GLU A 119 11.17 -13.96 -6.96
CA GLU A 119 10.02 -13.13 -6.63
C GLU A 119 10.18 -11.67 -7.08
N ALA A 120 9.11 -10.88 -7.00
CA ALA A 120 9.18 -9.45 -7.25
C ALA A 120 9.75 -8.72 -6.03
N TYR A 121 11.03 -8.36 -6.09
CA TYR A 121 11.71 -7.60 -5.04
C TYR A 121 11.65 -6.10 -5.29
N ALA A 122 11.71 -5.34 -4.20
CA ALA A 122 11.93 -3.89 -4.27
C ALA A 122 13.42 -3.61 -4.46
N ILE A 123 13.79 -3.01 -5.59
CA ILE A 123 15.18 -2.77 -5.99
C ILE A 123 15.38 -1.27 -6.09
N ASP A 124 16.40 -0.75 -5.46
CA ASP A 124 16.78 0.67 -5.55
C ASP A 124 18.29 0.89 -5.67
N TRP A 125 19.10 -0.20 -5.70
CA TRP A 125 20.53 -0.16 -5.97
C TRP A 125 20.95 -1.36 -6.82
N ILE A 126 21.88 -1.12 -7.76
CA ILE A 126 22.45 -2.17 -8.62
C ILE A 126 23.96 -2.04 -8.61
N GLY A 127 24.63 -3.17 -8.37
CA GLY A 127 26.08 -3.28 -8.45
C GLY A 127 26.48 -4.23 -9.57
N LEU A 128 27.55 -3.88 -10.30
CA LEU A 128 28.13 -4.69 -11.36
C LEU A 128 29.54 -5.12 -10.98
N VAL A 129 29.80 -6.42 -11.04
CA VAL A 129 31.15 -6.98 -10.95
C VAL A 129 31.65 -7.20 -12.37
N ILE A 130 32.58 -6.38 -12.83
CA ILE A 130 33.12 -6.41 -14.20
C ILE A 130 34.53 -6.95 -14.14
N HIS A 131 34.79 -8.02 -14.91
CA HIS A 131 36.07 -8.71 -14.92
C HIS A 131 37.02 -8.09 -15.95
N SER A 132 36.50 -7.70 -17.12
CA SER A 132 37.32 -7.10 -18.20
C SER A 132 36.46 -6.26 -19.14
N PRO A 133 37.06 -5.32 -19.87
CA PRO A 133 38.43 -4.82 -19.69
C PRO A 133 38.60 -4.00 -18.39
N VAL A 134 39.85 -3.68 -18.00
CA VAL A 134 40.15 -2.87 -16.80
C VAL A 134 39.72 -1.42 -16.98
N PHE A 135 39.91 -0.88 -18.19
CA PHE A 135 39.50 0.49 -18.52
C PHE A 135 38.27 0.46 -19.42
N TYR A 136 37.21 1.04 -18.95
CA TYR A 136 35.97 1.18 -19.68
C TYR A 136 35.19 2.42 -19.24
N LYS A 137 34.41 2.97 -20.16
CA LYS A 137 33.31 3.90 -19.87
C LYS A 137 32.18 3.55 -20.82
N ARG A 138 31.02 3.20 -20.30
CA ARG A 138 29.88 2.76 -21.08
C ARG A 138 28.62 3.44 -20.58
N GLN A 139 27.73 3.73 -21.53
CA GLN A 139 26.35 4.08 -21.22
C GLN A 139 25.55 2.81 -21.04
N LEU A 140 24.70 2.79 -20.03
CA LEU A 140 23.75 1.72 -19.83
C LEU A 140 22.35 2.26 -19.61
N GLN A 141 21.38 1.45 -19.99
CA GLN A 141 19.96 1.66 -19.72
C GLN A 141 19.42 0.48 -18.91
N ILE A 142 18.67 0.77 -17.87
CA ILE A 142 18.02 -0.22 -17.03
C ILE A 142 16.54 -0.24 -17.36
N LEU A 143 16.02 -1.43 -17.65
CA LEU A 143 14.61 -1.67 -17.90
C LEU A 143 14.11 -2.69 -16.87
N ALA A 144 12.88 -2.50 -16.41
CA ALA A 144 12.18 -3.43 -15.54
C ALA A 144 10.97 -4.01 -16.26
N GLU A 145 10.64 -5.26 -15.97
CA GLU A 145 9.40 -5.85 -16.42
C GLU A 145 8.24 -5.30 -15.60
N GLY A 146 7.26 -4.70 -16.28
CA GLY A 146 6.02 -4.25 -15.71
C GLY A 146 5.03 -5.39 -15.44
N SER A 147 3.88 -5.06 -14.87
CA SER A 147 2.85 -6.04 -14.48
C SER A 147 2.20 -6.78 -15.65
N ALA A 148 2.18 -6.18 -16.82
CA ALA A 148 1.65 -6.78 -18.05
C ALA A 148 2.74 -7.48 -18.90
N GLY A 149 3.98 -7.58 -18.38
CA GLY A 149 5.10 -8.21 -19.09
C GLY A 149 5.85 -7.27 -20.06
N GLU A 150 5.47 -6.01 -20.13
CA GLU A 150 6.14 -4.98 -20.91
C GLU A 150 7.47 -4.57 -20.25
N TRP A 151 8.44 -4.14 -21.06
CA TRP A 151 9.69 -3.59 -20.58
C TRP A 151 9.62 -2.07 -20.48
N VAL A 152 9.74 -1.55 -19.26
CA VAL A 152 9.69 -0.12 -18.96
C VAL A 152 11.08 0.38 -18.63
N ALA A 153 11.51 1.46 -19.27
CA ALA A 153 12.78 2.11 -18.94
C ALA A 153 12.69 2.73 -17.54
N VAL A 154 13.65 2.39 -16.69
CA VAL A 154 13.75 2.87 -15.31
C VAL A 154 14.69 4.06 -15.23
N THR A 155 15.90 3.91 -15.75
CA THR A 155 16.91 4.95 -15.76
C THR A 155 18.05 4.61 -16.76
N GLY A 156 18.81 5.64 -17.11
CA GLY A 156 20.07 5.51 -17.82
C GLY A 156 21.20 6.13 -17.01
N THR A 157 22.39 5.52 -17.04
CA THR A 157 23.58 6.04 -16.38
C THR A 157 24.84 5.62 -17.14
N ALA A 158 25.98 6.27 -16.82
CA ALA A 158 27.27 5.85 -17.28
C ALA A 158 27.95 5.01 -16.19
N ILE A 159 28.71 4.00 -16.61
CA ILE A 159 29.55 3.19 -15.72
C ILE A 159 31.01 3.27 -16.13
N ASP A 160 31.89 3.26 -15.14
CA ASP A 160 33.33 3.19 -15.29
C ASP A 160 33.94 2.36 -14.14
N PRO A 161 35.28 2.14 -14.11
CA PRO A 161 35.89 1.32 -13.05
C PRO A 161 35.72 1.85 -11.63
N THR A 162 35.39 3.15 -11.45
CA THR A 162 35.21 3.78 -10.14
C THR A 162 33.77 3.69 -9.63
N GLU A 163 32.79 3.70 -10.54
CA GLU A 163 31.36 3.68 -10.21
C GLU A 163 30.72 2.33 -10.59
N LYS A 164 30.77 1.40 -9.66
CA LYS A 164 30.26 0.03 -9.83
C LYS A 164 28.94 -0.25 -9.10
N LEU A 165 28.54 0.66 -8.21
CA LEU A 165 27.29 0.61 -7.45
C LEU A 165 26.54 1.91 -7.67
N PHE A 166 25.35 1.84 -8.22
CA PHE A 166 24.56 3.02 -8.56
C PHE A 166 23.12 2.86 -8.09
N LYS A 167 22.55 4.00 -7.73
CA LYS A 167 21.17 4.10 -7.28
C LYS A 167 20.23 4.14 -8.48
N VAL A 168 19.11 3.45 -8.36
CA VAL A 168 17.99 3.50 -9.33
C VAL A 168 16.73 3.99 -8.65
N PRO A 169 15.74 4.55 -9.38
CA PRO A 169 14.42 4.75 -8.84
C PRO A 169 13.87 3.44 -8.27
N ALA A 170 13.26 3.49 -7.07
CA ALA A 170 12.76 2.30 -6.41
C ALA A 170 11.68 1.62 -7.26
N ILE A 171 11.92 0.37 -7.64
CA ILE A 171 11.02 -0.44 -8.47
C ILE A 171 10.76 -1.78 -7.79
N LYS A 172 9.55 -2.32 -7.96
CA LYS A 172 9.22 -3.68 -7.55
C LYS A 172 9.02 -4.53 -8.78
N THR A 173 9.99 -5.44 -9.05
CA THR A 173 9.98 -6.26 -10.24
C THR A 173 10.60 -7.63 -9.99
N ARG A 174 10.26 -8.61 -10.83
CA ARG A 174 10.87 -9.94 -10.88
C ARG A 174 11.98 -10.03 -11.92
N ARG A 175 11.95 -9.20 -12.95
CA ARG A 175 12.94 -9.24 -14.03
C ARG A 175 13.45 -7.84 -14.36
N LEU A 176 14.78 -7.75 -14.49
CA LEU A 176 15.48 -6.57 -14.96
C LEU A 176 16.22 -6.89 -16.26
N ARG A 177 16.39 -5.91 -17.11
CA ARG A 177 17.30 -5.93 -18.25
C ARG A 177 18.19 -4.72 -18.18
N ILE A 178 19.51 -4.96 -18.29
CA ILE A 178 20.50 -3.91 -18.41
C ILE A 178 21.02 -3.95 -19.84
N ASP A 179 20.86 -2.85 -20.55
CA ASP A 179 21.33 -2.67 -21.93
C ASP A 179 22.57 -1.79 -21.90
N ILE A 180 23.71 -2.32 -22.33
CA ILE A 180 25.01 -1.63 -22.34
C ILE A 180 25.40 -1.32 -23.77
N ALA A 181 25.62 -0.04 -24.08
CA ALA A 181 26.12 0.42 -25.37
C ALA A 181 27.64 0.23 -25.45
N ASN A 182 28.11 -0.70 -26.26
CA ASN A 182 29.54 -1.03 -26.42
C ASN A 182 30.26 -0.07 -27.39
N ALA A 183 29.52 0.60 -28.30
CA ALA A 183 30.09 1.39 -29.40
C ALA A 183 31.08 0.55 -30.24
N ASP A 184 32.30 1.04 -30.44
CA ASP A 184 33.35 0.32 -31.19
C ASP A 184 34.26 -0.54 -30.29
N ASN A 185 33.89 -0.76 -29.05
CA ASN A 185 34.67 -1.52 -28.09
C ASN A 185 34.15 -2.95 -27.92
N ALA A 186 35.02 -3.84 -27.49
CA ALA A 186 34.62 -5.19 -27.08
C ALA A 186 33.60 -5.14 -25.93
N PRO A 187 32.67 -6.11 -25.87
CA PRO A 187 31.74 -6.25 -24.76
C PRO A 187 32.44 -6.34 -23.42
N LEU A 188 31.79 -5.82 -22.37
CA LEU A 188 32.26 -6.02 -20.99
C LEU A 188 31.96 -7.46 -20.55
N VAL A 189 32.91 -8.08 -19.88
CA VAL A 189 32.70 -9.40 -19.24
C VAL A 189 32.17 -9.15 -17.84
N ILE A 190 30.84 -9.35 -17.69
CA ILE A 190 30.14 -9.16 -16.42
C ILE A 190 30.20 -10.48 -15.65
N GLY A 191 30.87 -10.49 -14.51
CA GLY A 191 30.92 -11.65 -13.63
C GLY A 191 29.68 -11.82 -12.78
N LYS A 192 29.10 -10.70 -12.30
CA LYS A 192 27.92 -10.73 -11.44
C LYS A 192 27.17 -9.40 -11.48
N VAL A 193 25.85 -9.49 -11.42
CA VAL A 193 24.96 -8.38 -11.07
C VAL A 193 24.41 -8.61 -9.67
N VAL A 194 24.57 -7.64 -8.79
CA VAL A 194 24.02 -7.70 -7.43
C VAL A 194 23.01 -6.55 -7.28
N CYS A 195 21.79 -6.89 -6.95
CA CYS A 195 20.76 -5.90 -6.68
C CYS A 195 20.55 -5.77 -5.18
N PHE A 196 20.21 -4.57 -4.73
CA PHE A 196 19.99 -4.29 -3.32
C PHE A 196 18.72 -3.47 -3.13
N GLN A 197 18.18 -3.56 -1.92
CA GLN A 197 17.17 -2.63 -1.44
C GLN A 197 17.73 -1.81 -0.27
N THR A 198 17.31 -0.55 -0.15
CA THR A 198 17.56 0.25 1.04
C THR A 198 16.95 -0.44 2.24
N THR A 199 17.73 -0.62 3.30
CA THR A 199 17.27 -1.24 4.53
C THR A 199 16.17 -0.39 5.15
N ARG A 200 15.05 -1.02 5.48
CA ARG A 200 13.89 -0.44 6.14
C ARG A 200 13.65 -1.16 7.45
N TYR A 201 13.11 -0.44 8.41
CA TYR A 201 12.78 -1.01 9.70
C TYR A 201 11.51 -0.40 10.28
N LEU A 202 10.85 -1.17 11.13
CA LEU A 202 9.76 -0.67 11.96
C LEU A 202 10.33 -0.30 13.33
N LEU A 203 10.09 0.93 13.76
CA LEU A 203 10.42 1.39 15.11
C LEU A 203 9.17 1.26 15.97
N ALA A 204 9.22 0.41 16.99
CA ALA A 204 8.09 0.13 17.88
C ALA A 204 8.54 0.02 19.33
N TYR A 205 7.65 0.39 20.27
CA TYR A 205 7.86 0.14 21.70
C TYR A 205 7.32 -1.25 22.05
N LEU A 206 8.19 -2.11 22.58
CA LEU A 206 7.87 -3.49 22.93
C LEU A 206 8.17 -3.75 24.40
N ARG A 207 7.39 -4.63 25.02
CA ARG A 207 7.55 -5.05 26.43
C ARG A 207 8.28 -6.38 26.50
N ALA A 208 9.10 -6.53 27.51
CA ALA A 208 9.86 -7.75 27.80
C ALA A 208 8.96 -8.99 27.93
N GLY A 209 9.46 -10.13 27.51
CA GLY A 209 8.79 -11.43 27.64
C GLY A 209 7.56 -11.63 26.75
N GLY A 210 7.19 -10.62 25.95
CA GLY A 210 6.07 -10.73 25.03
C GLY A 210 6.40 -11.48 23.77
N ALA A 211 5.49 -12.34 23.29
CA ALA A 211 5.55 -12.95 21.98
C ALA A 211 4.89 -12.00 20.96
N TYR A 212 5.68 -11.49 20.01
CA TYR A 212 5.21 -10.58 18.98
C TYR A 212 5.20 -11.28 17.62
N ARG A 213 4.20 -10.98 16.81
CA ARG A 213 4.09 -11.50 15.43
C ARG A 213 3.91 -10.36 14.44
N LEU A 214 4.62 -10.44 13.34
CA LEU A 214 4.47 -9.53 12.20
C LEU A 214 3.60 -10.18 11.12
N PHE A 215 2.67 -9.42 10.55
CA PHE A 215 1.76 -9.85 9.49
C PHE A 215 1.89 -8.97 8.27
N THR A 216 1.76 -9.58 7.07
CA THR A 216 1.79 -8.88 5.77
C THR A 216 1.05 -9.65 4.68
N GLY A 217 0.98 -9.09 3.47
CA GLY A 217 0.36 -9.73 2.32
C GLY A 217 -1.16 -9.50 2.23
N ASN A 218 -1.69 -8.47 2.89
CA ASN A 218 -3.08 -8.07 2.76
C ASN A 218 -3.20 -6.88 1.80
N VAL A 219 -3.53 -7.15 0.54
CA VAL A 219 -3.66 -6.12 -0.51
C VAL A 219 -4.77 -5.09 -0.24
N GLN A 220 -5.73 -5.42 0.61
CA GLN A 220 -6.85 -4.53 0.96
C GLN A 220 -6.62 -3.73 2.24
N ALA A 221 -5.54 -4.03 2.97
CA ALA A 221 -5.23 -3.32 4.21
C ALA A 221 -4.96 -1.84 3.92
N VAL A 222 -5.55 -0.97 4.72
CA VAL A 222 -5.25 0.46 4.72
C VAL A 222 -4.00 0.68 5.56
N ALA A 223 -3.07 1.52 5.11
CA ALA A 223 -1.89 1.87 5.90
C ALA A 223 -2.33 2.45 7.26
N PRO A 224 -1.74 1.96 8.37
CA PRO A 224 -2.11 2.47 9.68
C PRO A 224 -1.57 3.88 9.88
N ASP A 225 -2.33 4.69 10.58
CA ASP A 225 -1.91 6.02 11.00
C ASP A 225 -1.74 6.03 12.53
N TYR A 226 -0.48 5.96 12.98
CA TYR A 226 -0.15 5.94 14.40
C TYR A 226 0.48 7.25 14.85
N ASP A 227 0.07 7.76 15.99
CA ASP A 227 0.58 9.00 16.60
C ASP A 227 2.10 8.95 16.87
N LEU A 228 2.66 7.75 17.01
CA LEU A 228 4.09 7.54 17.25
C LEU A 228 4.98 8.27 16.23
N LYS A 229 4.49 8.51 15.00
CA LYS A 229 5.23 9.24 13.97
C LYS A 229 5.61 10.68 14.38
N TYR A 230 4.82 11.31 15.24
CA TYR A 230 5.07 12.67 15.73
C TYR A 230 6.11 12.75 16.86
N PHE A 231 6.47 11.62 17.45
CA PHE A 231 7.35 11.56 18.63
C PHE A 231 8.73 10.97 18.34
N THR A 232 8.99 10.54 17.12
CA THR A 232 10.24 9.82 16.77
C THR A 232 11.52 10.63 17.01
N ASP A 233 11.49 11.95 16.85
CA ASP A 233 12.66 12.81 17.04
C ASP A 233 12.96 13.08 18.53
N SER A 234 11.98 12.81 19.40
CA SER A 234 12.12 12.92 20.85
C SER A 234 12.74 11.68 21.50
N LEU A 235 12.93 10.59 20.74
CA LEU A 235 13.50 9.35 21.23
C LEU A 235 15.02 9.46 21.35
N LYS A 236 15.50 9.78 22.55
CA LYS A 236 16.92 9.96 22.88
C LYS A 236 17.68 8.63 23.06
N THR A 237 16.99 7.50 23.10
CA THR A 237 17.58 6.19 23.40
C THR A 237 17.94 5.48 22.09
N THR A 238 19.11 4.87 22.01
CA THR A 238 19.47 3.98 20.90
C THR A 238 18.57 2.75 20.95
N PRO A 239 17.71 2.54 19.92
CA PRO A 239 16.80 1.39 19.92
C PRO A 239 17.55 0.07 19.87
N GLY A 240 17.05 -0.96 20.57
CA GLY A 240 17.51 -2.34 20.37
C GLY A 240 17.15 -2.82 18.95
N GLN A 241 17.90 -3.78 18.42
CA GLN A 241 17.60 -4.39 17.12
C GLN A 241 16.95 -5.75 17.33
N LEU A 242 15.90 -6.06 16.58
CA LEU A 242 15.25 -7.36 16.53
C LEU A 242 15.22 -7.88 15.11
N SER A 243 15.48 -9.17 14.99
CA SER A 243 15.32 -9.90 13.74
C SER A 243 13.92 -10.51 13.66
N ILE A 244 13.57 -10.95 12.49
CA ILE A 244 12.31 -11.62 12.18
C ILE A 244 12.66 -13.05 11.78
N ASP A 245 11.97 -14.03 12.35
CA ASP A 245 12.06 -15.42 11.91
C ASP A 245 11.61 -15.60 10.47
N SER A 246 11.76 -16.80 9.95
CA SER A 246 11.31 -17.13 8.59
C SER A 246 9.83 -16.80 8.41
N LEU A 247 9.54 -16.08 7.32
CA LEU A 247 8.20 -15.72 6.94
C LEU A 247 7.42 -16.98 6.52
N GLN A 248 6.28 -17.23 7.15
CA GLN A 248 5.43 -18.37 6.89
C GLN A 248 4.10 -17.94 6.29
N ARG A 249 3.55 -18.77 5.41
CA ARG A 249 2.18 -18.59 4.94
C ARG A 249 1.22 -18.99 6.06
N ILE A 250 0.28 -18.10 6.39
CA ILE A 250 -0.67 -18.32 7.48
C ILE A 250 -2.04 -18.73 6.95
N GLY A 251 -2.74 -19.56 7.72
CA GLY A 251 -4.11 -19.96 7.46
C GLY A 251 -5.14 -18.95 8.00
N SER A 252 -6.41 -19.24 7.74
CA SER A 252 -7.52 -18.39 8.23
C SER A 252 -7.64 -18.35 9.76
N GLN A 253 -7.15 -19.37 10.45
CA GLN A 253 -7.20 -19.46 11.93
C GLN A 253 -6.11 -18.60 12.61
N ASP A 254 -5.02 -18.30 11.89
CA ASP A 254 -3.89 -17.54 12.41
C ASP A 254 -3.99 -16.03 12.17
N GLN A 255 -5.11 -15.57 11.64
CA GLN A 255 -5.31 -14.15 11.37
C GLN A 255 -5.27 -13.34 12.65
N PRO A 256 -4.65 -12.15 12.64
CA PRO A 256 -4.83 -11.22 13.75
C PRO A 256 -6.32 -10.99 13.88
N VAL A 257 -6.85 -11.19 15.09
CA VAL A 257 -8.26 -10.88 15.35
C VAL A 257 -8.44 -9.43 14.91
N THR A 258 -9.22 -9.24 13.86
CA THR A 258 -9.57 -7.91 13.37
C THR A 258 -10.11 -7.16 14.57
N MET A 259 -9.40 -6.13 14.98
CA MET A 259 -9.99 -5.21 15.94
C MET A 259 -11.39 -4.87 15.42
N PRO A 260 -12.42 -4.90 16.30
CA PRO A 260 -13.61 -4.11 16.03
C PRO A 260 -13.11 -2.73 15.57
N PRO A 261 -13.77 -2.10 14.60
CA PRO A 261 -13.38 -0.75 14.17
C PRO A 261 -13.07 -0.01 15.44
N ILE A 262 -11.89 0.64 15.50
CA ILE A 262 -11.51 1.44 16.64
C ILE A 262 -12.77 2.18 17.00
N GLU A 263 -13.41 1.78 18.12
CA GLU A 263 -14.32 2.70 18.77
C GLU A 263 -13.42 3.90 19.00
N THR A 264 -13.53 4.85 18.10
CA THR A 264 -13.05 6.20 18.31
C THR A 264 -13.41 6.45 19.75
N ALA A 265 -12.40 6.59 20.60
CA ALA A 265 -12.59 6.82 22.02
C ALA A 265 -13.77 7.76 22.06
N LYS A 266 -14.87 7.29 22.66
CA LYS A 266 -16.07 8.07 22.81
C LYS A 266 -15.59 9.42 23.32
N GLU A 267 -15.33 10.34 22.37
CA GLU A 267 -15.46 11.72 22.74
C GLU A 267 -16.81 11.77 23.42
N THR A 268 -16.79 12.04 24.70
CA THR A 268 -17.95 12.39 25.47
C THR A 268 -18.44 13.70 24.86
N SER A 269 -18.89 13.67 23.61
CA SER A 269 -19.72 14.68 23.05
C SER A 269 -21.11 14.41 23.61
N VAL A 270 -21.33 14.99 24.77
CA VAL A 270 -22.63 15.43 25.20
C VAL A 270 -23.12 16.40 24.10
N HIS A 271 -23.57 15.84 23.02
CA HIS A 271 -24.58 16.42 22.14
C HIS A 271 -25.04 15.34 21.16
N LYS A 272 -26.17 14.75 21.51
CA LYS A 272 -26.95 13.93 20.61
C LYS A 272 -27.44 14.86 19.51
N ASP A 273 -26.68 14.92 18.42
CA ASP A 273 -27.00 15.74 17.26
C ASP A 273 -28.31 15.25 16.62
N HIS A 274 -29.41 15.86 17.07
CA HIS A 274 -30.71 15.76 16.39
C HIS A 274 -30.75 16.56 15.07
N SER A 275 -29.63 17.19 14.67
CA SER A 275 -29.51 18.01 13.46
C SER A 275 -29.84 17.24 12.19
N GLY A 276 -29.48 15.97 12.11
CA GLY A 276 -29.84 15.11 10.98
C GLY A 276 -31.35 14.87 10.86
N LEU A 277 -32.01 14.59 11.97
CA LEU A 277 -33.48 14.39 11.99
C LEU A 277 -34.24 15.69 11.70
N LEU A 278 -33.75 16.82 12.20
CA LEU A 278 -34.31 18.14 11.90
C LEU A 278 -34.13 18.49 10.42
N LEU A 279 -32.98 18.22 9.83
CA LEU A 279 -32.73 18.50 8.41
C LEU A 279 -33.65 17.67 7.52
N TRP A 280 -33.81 16.38 7.80
CA TRP A 280 -34.72 15.50 7.08
C TRP A 280 -36.20 15.89 7.30
N GLY A 281 -36.54 16.31 8.50
CA GLY A 281 -37.90 16.83 8.82
C GLY A 281 -38.22 18.10 8.05
N CYS A 282 -37.29 19.06 7.97
CA CYS A 282 -37.46 20.27 7.17
C CYS A 282 -37.61 19.98 5.68
N LEU A 283 -36.81 19.06 5.14
CA LEU A 283 -36.85 18.67 3.72
C LEU A 283 -38.18 18.03 3.35
N LEU A 284 -38.72 17.18 4.22
CA LEU A 284 -40.03 16.54 4.07
C LEU A 284 -41.18 17.53 4.17
N ALA A 285 -41.08 18.52 5.08
CA ALA A 285 -42.06 19.63 5.22
C ALA A 285 -42.12 20.50 3.96
N VAL A 286 -40.93 20.85 3.40
CA VAL A 286 -40.86 21.61 2.15
C VAL A 286 -41.46 20.84 0.99
N LEU A 287 -41.20 19.55 0.89
CA LEU A 287 -41.74 18.68 -0.16
C LEU A 287 -43.28 18.58 -0.07
N LEU A 288 -43.81 18.39 1.12
CA LEU A 288 -45.26 18.38 1.35
C LEU A 288 -45.92 19.74 1.03
N PHE A 289 -45.22 20.83 1.36
CA PHE A 289 -45.71 22.19 1.05
C PHE A 289 -45.77 22.42 -0.46
N LEU A 290 -44.75 22.00 -1.21
CA LEU A 290 -44.73 22.09 -2.67
C LEU A 290 -45.84 21.25 -3.32
N VAL A 291 -46.04 20.03 -2.83
CA VAL A 291 -47.12 19.15 -3.32
C VAL A 291 -48.52 19.78 -3.04
N TYR A 292 -48.70 20.32 -1.84
CA TYR A 292 -49.94 20.97 -1.47
C TYR A 292 -50.23 22.17 -2.37
N PHE A 293 -49.19 23.02 -2.58
CA PHE A 293 -49.32 24.22 -3.39
C PHE A 293 -49.58 23.90 -4.86
N SER A 294 -48.94 22.84 -5.40
CA SER A 294 -49.16 22.37 -6.74
C SER A 294 -50.60 21.86 -6.96
N ILE A 295 -51.11 21.11 -5.99
CA ILE A 295 -52.51 20.65 -6.06
C ILE A 295 -53.51 21.80 -5.98
N ARG A 296 -53.22 22.80 -5.13
CA ARG A 296 -54.07 23.98 -4.99
C ARG A 296 -54.07 24.85 -6.26
N MET A 297 -52.90 25.00 -6.89
CA MET A 297 -52.74 25.76 -8.14
C MET A 297 -53.49 25.09 -9.29
N VAL A 298 -53.36 23.77 -9.44
CA VAL A 298 -54.08 23.02 -10.47
C VAL A 298 -55.64 23.11 -10.26
N LYS A 299 -56.11 23.08 -9.00
CA LYS A 299 -57.51 23.25 -8.70
C LYS A 299 -57.98 24.67 -9.02
N ALA A 300 -57.16 25.73 -8.76
CA ALA A 300 -57.49 27.09 -9.07
C ALA A 300 -57.60 27.37 -10.58
N ILE A 301 -56.68 26.79 -11.37
CA ILE A 301 -56.72 26.85 -12.84
C ILE A 301 -57.98 26.16 -13.39
N ALA A 302 -58.26 24.93 -12.93
CA ALA A 302 -59.45 24.18 -13.37
C ALA A 302 -60.78 24.85 -13.04
N LYS A 303 -60.79 25.71 -11.96
CA LYS A 303 -62.00 26.48 -11.58
C LYS A 303 -62.15 27.72 -12.49
N LYS A 304 -61.05 28.33 -12.94
CA LYS A 304 -61.04 29.47 -13.82
C LYS A 304 -61.53 29.09 -15.24
N ASP A 305 -61.04 27.96 -15.74
CA ASP A 305 -61.46 27.45 -17.07
C ASP A 305 -62.90 27.00 -17.13
N ALA A 306 -63.52 26.72 -15.97
CA ALA A 306 -64.95 26.40 -15.88
C ALA A 306 -65.84 27.65 -15.86
N HIS A 307 -65.26 28.83 -15.51
CA HIS A 307 -66.02 30.11 -15.43
C HIS A 307 -66.00 30.86 -16.78
N ASP A 308 -64.97 30.65 -17.60
CA ASP A 308 -64.80 31.29 -18.92
C ASP A 308 -65.55 30.55 -20.08
N ARG A 309 -66.37 29.56 -19.75
CA ARG A 309 -67.18 28.77 -20.71
C ARG A 309 -68.71 28.90 -20.54
N ILE A 310 -69.20 29.96 -19.87
CA ILE A 310 -70.63 30.28 -19.78
C ILE A 310 -70.92 31.58 -20.51
#